data_2c16963990b4b8de91a4765dc3a8a337
#
_entry.id   2c16963990b4b8de91a4765dc3a8a337
#
_cell.length_a   1.000
_cell.length_b   1.000
_cell.length_c   1.000
_cell.angle_alpha   90.00
_cell.angle_beta   90.00
_cell.angle_gamma   90.00
#
_symmetry.space_group_name_H-M   'P 1'
#
loop_
_entity.id
_entity.type
_entity.pdbx_description
1 polymer ?
#
loop_
_entity_poly.entity_id
_entity_poly.type
_entity_poly.pdbx_seq_one_letter_code
_entity_poly.pdbx_strand_id
1 'polypeptide(L)'
;PALLAPADLFAEVSHIITSSHNADETLSRIVHMIAEQTQVDGCSIYSYLSKEDLLVLKATHGLNQETVGQVRMHSSEGLVGLVLEQMQPVHVAQMQSHPRFKSFPQTNEDSLSSLLGVPLIEHRQPFGVLVVHTIEPRDFSEDEILVLTTIASQISSLVSKTLLIQQLDKTAVHTNVPVQRGSQRISGNSVASGVATGRAVVMQHTTLEKPTRLSERTPGDELADLQAALDHVTEDTLKLVDKISGYVGPDEAAIFHVHLMFLEDHTFQEKIQQHIEEGATVAWAIYETIEEYLTAFE
;
A
#
# COMPACT_ATOMS: atom_id res chain seq x y z
N PRO A 1 -22.84 12.56 -25.90
CA PRO A 1 -22.21 13.01 -24.66
C PRO A 1 -20.73 12.76 -24.80
N ALA A 2 -19.92 13.78 -24.48
CA ALA A 2 -18.47 13.64 -24.56
C ALA A 2 -18.01 12.67 -23.46
N LEU A 3 -17.22 11.65 -23.81
CA LEU A 3 -16.42 10.88 -22.87
C LEU A 3 -15.70 11.88 -21.96
N LEU A 4 -15.82 11.73 -20.64
CA LEU A 4 -15.03 12.55 -19.72
C LEU A 4 -13.54 12.41 -20.06
N ALA A 5 -12.82 13.51 -19.92
CA ALA A 5 -11.39 13.45 -20.09
C ALA A 5 -10.80 12.44 -19.05
N PRO A 6 -9.79 11.67 -19.40
CA PRO A 6 -9.18 10.69 -18.49
C PRO A 6 -8.85 11.25 -17.09
N ALA A 7 -8.51 12.54 -17.01
CA ALA A 7 -8.21 13.23 -15.75
C ALA A 7 -9.41 13.31 -14.78
N ASP A 8 -10.62 13.52 -15.30
CA ASP A 8 -11.84 13.63 -14.48
C ASP A 8 -12.23 12.26 -13.92
N LEU A 9 -12.06 11.21 -14.72
CA LEU A 9 -12.26 9.82 -14.30
C LEU A 9 -11.30 9.43 -13.16
N PHE A 10 -10.06 9.91 -13.21
CA PHE A 10 -9.08 9.68 -12.13
C PHE A 10 -9.46 10.34 -10.81
N ALA A 11 -9.93 11.57 -10.87
CA ALA A 11 -10.36 12.28 -9.68
C ALA A 11 -11.55 11.55 -9.02
N GLU A 12 -12.46 11.02 -9.82
CA GLU A 12 -13.63 10.29 -9.33
C GLU A 12 -13.27 8.93 -8.75
N VAL A 13 -12.40 8.15 -9.41
CA VAL A 13 -11.85 6.91 -8.85
C VAL A 13 -11.15 7.18 -7.51
N SER A 14 -10.28 8.17 -7.44
CA SER A 14 -9.57 8.54 -6.21
C SER A 14 -10.53 8.92 -5.09
N HIS A 15 -11.62 9.62 -5.40
CA HIS A 15 -12.66 9.98 -4.45
C HIS A 15 -13.43 8.75 -3.94
N ILE A 16 -13.79 7.81 -4.82
CA ILE A 16 -14.46 6.55 -4.43
C ILE A 16 -13.61 5.80 -3.43
N ILE A 17 -12.29 5.74 -3.67
CA ILE A 17 -11.33 5.04 -2.83
C ILE A 17 -11.23 5.65 -1.43
N THR A 18 -11.12 6.97 -1.36
CA THR A 18 -10.94 7.67 -0.08
C THR A 18 -12.21 7.73 0.75
N SER A 19 -13.38 7.65 0.12
CA SER A 19 -14.69 7.73 0.77
C SER A 19 -15.29 6.38 1.19
N SER A 20 -14.75 5.26 0.69
CA SER A 20 -15.31 3.93 0.95
C SER A 20 -14.58 3.22 2.08
N HIS A 21 -15.34 2.60 2.98
CA HIS A 21 -14.82 1.86 4.16
C HIS A 21 -14.87 0.34 3.96
N ASN A 22 -15.43 -0.13 2.84
CA ASN A 22 -15.60 -1.54 2.53
C ASN A 22 -15.07 -1.84 1.12
N ALA A 23 -14.25 -2.86 1.02
CA ALA A 23 -13.62 -3.30 -0.20
C ALA A 23 -14.63 -3.70 -1.30
N ASP A 24 -15.69 -4.44 -0.94
CA ASP A 24 -16.70 -4.88 -1.90
C ASP A 24 -17.51 -3.70 -2.44
N GLU A 25 -17.85 -2.74 -1.58
CA GLU A 25 -18.54 -1.51 -1.97
C GLU A 25 -17.65 -0.67 -2.92
N THR A 26 -16.35 -0.55 -2.61
CA THR A 26 -15.41 0.17 -3.46
C THR A 26 -15.35 -0.41 -4.86
N LEU A 27 -15.19 -1.74 -4.98
CA LEU A 27 -15.13 -2.42 -6.27
C LEU A 27 -16.46 -2.27 -7.04
N SER A 28 -17.60 -2.40 -6.37
CA SER A 28 -18.92 -2.22 -6.97
C SER A 28 -19.13 -0.80 -7.50
N ARG A 29 -18.71 0.22 -6.78
CA ARG A 29 -18.77 1.62 -7.22
C ARG A 29 -17.85 1.87 -8.42
N ILE A 30 -16.65 1.28 -8.44
CA ILE A 30 -15.70 1.39 -9.56
C ILE A 30 -16.31 0.81 -10.85
N VAL A 31 -16.82 -0.42 -10.82
CA VAL A 31 -17.41 -1.03 -12.03
C VAL A 31 -18.62 -0.27 -12.54
N HIS A 32 -19.46 0.25 -11.64
CA HIS A 32 -20.61 1.08 -11.99
C HIS A 32 -20.17 2.37 -12.69
N MET A 33 -19.23 3.09 -12.07
CA MET A 33 -18.67 4.32 -12.64
C MET A 33 -18.03 4.09 -14.03
N ILE A 34 -17.22 3.03 -14.17
CA ILE A 34 -16.60 2.70 -15.47
C ILE A 34 -17.69 2.44 -16.51
N ALA A 35 -18.73 1.65 -16.18
CA ALA A 35 -19.81 1.34 -17.10
C ALA A 35 -20.53 2.61 -17.56
N GLU A 36 -20.87 3.52 -16.64
CA GLU A 36 -21.53 4.78 -16.95
C GLU A 36 -20.66 5.70 -17.83
N GLN A 37 -19.39 5.83 -17.48
CA GLN A 37 -18.47 6.74 -18.17
C GLN A 37 -18.08 6.24 -19.56
N THR A 38 -17.95 4.93 -19.73
CA THR A 38 -17.58 4.32 -21.03
C THR A 38 -18.82 3.92 -21.86
N GLN A 39 -20.01 4.16 -21.32
CA GLN A 39 -21.30 3.84 -21.98
C GLN A 39 -21.38 2.39 -22.48
N VAL A 40 -20.98 1.47 -21.62
CA VAL A 40 -21.06 0.02 -21.85
C VAL A 40 -22.19 -0.58 -21.01
N ASP A 41 -22.73 -1.72 -21.47
CA ASP A 41 -23.86 -2.39 -20.82
C ASP A 41 -23.43 -3.22 -19.60
N GLY A 42 -22.16 -3.60 -19.55
CA GLY A 42 -21.59 -4.36 -18.43
C GLY A 42 -20.16 -4.03 -18.16
N CYS A 43 -19.79 -4.04 -16.87
CA CYS A 43 -18.41 -3.92 -16.41
C CYS A 43 -18.18 -4.88 -15.24
N SER A 44 -17.08 -5.60 -15.24
CA SER A 44 -16.78 -6.61 -14.23
C SER A 44 -15.30 -6.63 -13.86
N ILE A 45 -15.01 -6.93 -12.60
CA ILE A 45 -13.65 -7.18 -12.10
C ILE A 45 -13.55 -8.61 -11.63
N TYR A 46 -12.57 -9.32 -12.19
CA TYR A 46 -12.18 -10.67 -11.77
C TYR A 46 -10.84 -10.60 -11.05
N SER A 47 -10.72 -11.25 -9.89
CA SER A 47 -9.43 -11.43 -9.22
C SER A 47 -8.81 -12.77 -9.60
N TYR A 48 -7.51 -12.77 -9.81
CA TYR A 48 -6.75 -14.00 -10.05
C TYR A 48 -6.11 -14.51 -8.77
N LEU A 49 -6.47 -15.72 -8.39
CA LEU A 49 -5.91 -16.44 -7.25
C LEU A 49 -4.79 -17.36 -7.77
N SER A 50 -3.56 -16.88 -7.80
CA SER A 50 -2.43 -17.57 -8.42
C SER A 50 -2.11 -18.94 -7.82
N LYS A 51 -2.37 -19.15 -6.53
CA LYS A 51 -2.14 -20.44 -5.86
C LYS A 51 -3.13 -21.52 -6.29
N GLU A 52 -4.34 -21.12 -6.63
CA GLU A 52 -5.46 -22.00 -6.99
C GLU A 52 -5.65 -22.06 -8.50
N ASP A 53 -4.96 -21.19 -9.23
CA ASP A 53 -5.11 -20.96 -10.68
C ASP A 53 -6.55 -20.64 -11.09
N LEU A 54 -7.22 -19.79 -10.31
CA LEU A 54 -8.63 -19.44 -10.47
C LEU A 54 -8.84 -17.94 -10.64
N LEU A 55 -9.72 -17.57 -11.55
CA LEU A 55 -10.34 -16.26 -11.69
C LEU A 55 -11.68 -16.26 -10.95
N VAL A 56 -11.92 -15.27 -10.10
CA VAL A 56 -13.13 -15.14 -9.28
C VAL A 56 -13.77 -13.78 -9.55
N LEU A 57 -15.05 -13.76 -9.90
CA LEU A 57 -15.83 -12.52 -10.05
C LEU A 57 -15.94 -11.79 -8.71
N LYS A 58 -15.46 -10.55 -8.65
CA LYS A 58 -15.41 -9.74 -7.41
C LYS A 58 -16.36 -8.57 -7.39
N ALA A 59 -16.63 -7.99 -8.55
CA ALA A 59 -17.62 -6.95 -8.70
C ALA A 59 -18.16 -6.98 -10.12
N THR A 60 -19.41 -6.59 -10.30
CA THR A 60 -20.01 -6.48 -11.61
C THR A 60 -21.07 -5.38 -11.65
N HIS A 61 -21.22 -4.76 -12.80
CA HIS A 61 -22.36 -3.99 -13.25
C HIS A 61 -22.88 -4.63 -14.53
N GLY A 62 -24.20 -4.78 -14.69
CA GLY A 62 -24.80 -5.38 -15.87
C GLY A 62 -24.93 -6.92 -15.85
N LEU A 63 -24.15 -7.64 -15.03
CA LEU A 63 -24.36 -9.06 -14.78
C LEU A 63 -25.16 -9.29 -13.48
N ASN A 64 -25.59 -10.54 -13.26
CA ASN A 64 -26.28 -10.91 -12.03
C ASN A 64 -25.41 -10.71 -10.79
N GLN A 65 -25.78 -9.79 -9.91
CA GLN A 65 -25.04 -9.44 -8.69
C GLN A 65 -24.91 -10.61 -7.70
N GLU A 66 -25.85 -11.55 -7.68
CA GLU A 66 -25.81 -12.73 -6.80
C GLU A 66 -24.64 -13.67 -7.13
N THR A 67 -24.07 -13.54 -8.32
CA THR A 67 -22.96 -14.38 -8.78
C THR A 67 -21.59 -13.89 -8.32
N VAL A 68 -21.53 -12.71 -7.71
CA VAL A 68 -20.30 -12.15 -7.15
C VAL A 68 -19.74 -13.08 -6.07
N GLY A 69 -18.49 -13.46 -6.20
CA GLY A 69 -17.79 -14.40 -5.32
C GLY A 69 -18.09 -15.89 -5.60
N GLN A 70 -19.15 -16.19 -6.38
CA GLN A 70 -19.56 -17.56 -6.71
C GLN A 70 -19.00 -18.04 -8.05
N VAL A 71 -18.98 -17.16 -9.06
CA VAL A 71 -18.41 -17.49 -10.38
C VAL A 71 -16.90 -17.61 -10.25
N ARG A 72 -16.43 -18.82 -10.59
CA ARG A 72 -15.01 -19.20 -10.59
C ARG A 72 -14.69 -19.92 -11.90
N MET A 73 -13.56 -19.60 -12.49
CA MET A 73 -13.07 -20.24 -13.70
C MET A 73 -11.55 -20.41 -13.62
N HIS A 74 -11.01 -21.43 -14.29
CA HIS A 74 -9.57 -21.56 -14.42
C HIS A 74 -8.99 -20.43 -15.28
N SER A 75 -7.73 -20.07 -15.03
CA SER A 75 -7.02 -19.04 -15.80
C SER A 75 -6.97 -19.35 -17.30
N SER A 76 -7.04 -20.63 -17.68
CA SER A 76 -7.10 -21.09 -19.06
C SER A 76 -8.49 -21.08 -19.69
N GLU A 77 -9.55 -20.71 -18.96
CA GLU A 77 -10.93 -20.81 -19.42
C GLU A 77 -11.52 -19.46 -19.83
N GLY A 78 -12.33 -19.49 -20.86
CA GLY A 78 -13.10 -18.33 -21.31
C GLY A 78 -12.24 -17.20 -21.92
N LEU A 79 -12.91 -16.09 -22.24
CA LEU A 79 -12.25 -14.90 -22.77
C LEU A 79 -11.51 -14.12 -21.68
N VAL A 80 -12.01 -14.16 -20.46
CA VAL A 80 -11.36 -13.53 -19.30
C VAL A 80 -10.01 -14.18 -19.01
N GLY A 81 -9.95 -15.54 -19.10
CA GLY A 81 -8.70 -16.27 -18.99
C GLY A 81 -7.71 -15.94 -20.11
N LEU A 82 -8.21 -15.73 -21.34
CA LEU A 82 -7.38 -15.34 -22.47
C LEU A 82 -6.68 -13.99 -22.24
N VAL A 83 -7.36 -13.01 -21.63
CA VAL A 83 -6.75 -11.72 -21.23
C VAL A 83 -5.61 -11.91 -20.24
N LEU A 84 -5.82 -12.76 -19.25
CA LEU A 84 -4.80 -13.06 -18.24
C LEU A 84 -3.59 -13.77 -18.86
N GLU A 85 -3.82 -14.75 -19.74
CA GLU A 85 -2.79 -15.51 -20.43
C GLU A 85 -1.92 -14.63 -21.34
N GLN A 86 -2.56 -13.75 -22.11
CA GLN A 86 -1.85 -12.88 -23.05
C GLN A 86 -1.18 -11.67 -22.38
N MET A 87 -1.62 -11.29 -21.16
CA MET A 87 -1.14 -10.09 -20.47
C MET A 87 -1.31 -8.81 -21.30
N GLN A 88 -2.29 -8.79 -22.18
CA GLN A 88 -2.60 -7.69 -23.11
C GLN A 88 -4.12 -7.52 -23.22
N PRO A 89 -4.58 -6.34 -23.69
CA PRO A 89 -5.99 -6.13 -23.98
C PRO A 89 -6.48 -7.14 -25.04
N VAL A 90 -7.64 -7.75 -24.80
CA VAL A 90 -8.34 -8.64 -25.72
C VAL A 90 -9.70 -8.05 -26.00
N HIS A 91 -10.05 -7.82 -27.26
CA HIS A 91 -11.38 -7.40 -27.67
C HIS A 91 -12.00 -8.37 -28.67
N VAL A 92 -13.29 -8.58 -28.54
CA VAL A 92 -14.06 -9.52 -29.38
C VAL A 92 -15.43 -8.89 -29.65
N ALA A 93 -15.76 -8.67 -30.92
CA ALA A 93 -17.04 -8.07 -31.33
C ALA A 93 -18.25 -9.02 -31.17
N GLN A 94 -18.01 -10.34 -31.29
CA GLN A 94 -19.02 -11.39 -31.14
C GLN A 94 -18.48 -12.54 -30.30
N MET A 95 -18.68 -12.46 -28.98
CA MET A 95 -18.12 -13.41 -28.01
C MET A 95 -18.53 -14.87 -28.32
N GLN A 96 -19.82 -15.09 -28.65
CA GLN A 96 -20.37 -16.43 -28.85
C GLN A 96 -19.72 -17.17 -30.02
N SER A 97 -19.13 -16.43 -30.96
CA SER A 97 -18.43 -16.99 -32.14
C SER A 97 -16.96 -17.31 -31.85
N HIS A 98 -16.43 -16.86 -30.71
CA HIS A 98 -15.01 -17.03 -30.40
C HIS A 98 -14.73 -18.44 -29.85
N PRO A 99 -13.67 -19.16 -30.33
CA PRO A 99 -13.37 -20.52 -29.88
C PRO A 99 -13.15 -20.70 -28.39
N ARG A 100 -12.73 -19.64 -27.71
CA ARG A 100 -12.49 -19.62 -26.25
C ARG A 100 -13.71 -19.15 -25.47
N PHE A 101 -14.83 -18.87 -26.14
CA PHE A 101 -16.04 -18.44 -25.39
C PHE A 101 -16.55 -19.59 -24.51
N LYS A 102 -16.85 -19.25 -23.27
CA LYS A 102 -17.46 -20.13 -22.29
C LYS A 102 -18.57 -19.36 -21.57
N SER A 103 -19.82 -19.82 -21.73
CA SER A 103 -20.95 -19.23 -21.06
C SER A 103 -21.03 -19.67 -19.60
N PHE A 104 -21.42 -18.73 -18.75
CA PHE A 104 -21.78 -18.95 -17.35
C PHE A 104 -23.25 -18.55 -17.15
N PRO A 105 -24.21 -19.46 -17.38
CA PRO A 105 -25.64 -19.11 -17.43
C PRO A 105 -26.17 -18.35 -16.20
N GLN A 106 -25.55 -18.57 -15.03
CA GLN A 106 -25.91 -17.88 -13.81
C GLN A 106 -25.61 -16.38 -13.84
N THR A 107 -24.73 -15.91 -14.74
CA THR A 107 -24.37 -14.49 -14.84
C THR A 107 -25.33 -13.65 -15.65
N ASN A 108 -26.22 -14.27 -16.45
CA ASN A 108 -27.07 -13.65 -17.46
C ASN A 108 -26.26 -12.95 -18.59
N GLU A 109 -25.07 -13.44 -18.91
CA GLU A 109 -24.22 -12.87 -19.95
C GLU A 109 -24.67 -13.18 -21.37
N ASP A 110 -25.66 -14.06 -21.55
CA ASP A 110 -26.12 -14.50 -22.87
C ASP A 110 -26.67 -13.35 -23.75
N SER A 111 -27.09 -12.25 -23.15
CA SER A 111 -27.54 -11.04 -23.86
C SER A 111 -26.38 -10.14 -24.33
N LEU A 112 -25.17 -10.38 -23.86
CA LEU A 112 -24.00 -9.58 -24.17
C LEU A 112 -23.30 -10.14 -25.41
N SER A 113 -22.90 -9.27 -26.34
CA SER A 113 -22.31 -9.68 -27.63
C SER A 113 -20.81 -9.40 -27.70
N SER A 114 -20.38 -8.21 -27.27
CA SER A 114 -18.97 -7.81 -27.39
C SER A 114 -18.28 -7.78 -26.03
N LEU A 115 -16.99 -7.98 -26.06
CA LEU A 115 -16.11 -7.94 -24.87
C LEU A 115 -14.85 -7.15 -25.19
N LEU A 116 -14.45 -6.29 -24.26
CA LEU A 116 -13.08 -5.78 -24.15
C LEU A 116 -12.59 -6.07 -22.73
N GLY A 117 -11.55 -6.88 -22.64
CA GLY A 117 -10.87 -7.23 -21.38
C GLY A 117 -9.48 -6.66 -21.33
N VAL A 118 -9.08 -6.13 -20.18
CA VAL A 118 -7.74 -5.63 -19.92
C VAL A 118 -7.18 -6.24 -18.64
N PRO A 119 -5.89 -6.62 -18.62
CA PRO A 119 -5.30 -7.22 -17.43
C PRO A 119 -5.06 -6.15 -16.35
N LEU A 120 -5.30 -6.52 -15.09
CA LEU A 120 -4.90 -5.78 -13.90
C LEU A 120 -3.53 -6.27 -13.46
N ILE A 121 -2.52 -5.42 -13.59
CA ILE A 121 -1.12 -5.78 -13.36
C ILE A 121 -0.54 -4.90 -12.26
N GLU A 122 0.12 -5.51 -11.28
CA GLU A 122 0.92 -4.82 -10.27
C GLU A 122 2.27 -5.51 -10.14
N HIS A 123 3.36 -4.74 -10.08
CA HIS A 123 4.73 -5.27 -9.97
C HIS A 123 5.06 -6.35 -11.04
N ARG A 124 4.57 -6.18 -12.28
CA ARG A 124 4.69 -7.12 -13.39
C ARG A 124 4.00 -8.47 -13.18
N GLN A 125 3.13 -8.59 -12.19
CA GLN A 125 2.34 -9.79 -11.94
C GLN A 125 0.86 -9.48 -12.19
N PRO A 126 0.14 -10.34 -12.95
CA PRO A 126 -1.30 -10.20 -13.10
C PRO A 126 -1.98 -10.66 -11.83
N PHE A 127 -2.90 -9.87 -11.33
CA PHE A 127 -3.72 -10.21 -10.16
C PHE A 127 -5.22 -10.19 -10.46
N GLY A 128 -5.59 -9.84 -11.69
CA GLY A 128 -6.98 -9.82 -12.09
C GLY A 128 -7.19 -9.37 -13.53
N VAL A 129 -8.46 -9.21 -13.91
CA VAL A 129 -8.91 -8.73 -15.22
C VAL A 129 -10.08 -7.78 -15.01
N LEU A 130 -10.05 -6.63 -15.69
CA LEU A 130 -11.17 -5.73 -15.86
C LEU A 130 -11.79 -6.00 -17.22
N VAL A 131 -13.12 -6.20 -17.27
CA VAL A 131 -13.86 -6.54 -18.48
C VAL A 131 -15.02 -5.58 -18.64
N VAL A 132 -15.23 -5.09 -19.86
CA VAL A 132 -16.46 -4.39 -20.26
C VAL A 132 -17.15 -5.14 -21.38
N HIS A 133 -18.48 -5.03 -21.40
CA HIS A 133 -19.36 -5.74 -22.35
C HIS A 133 -20.38 -4.80 -22.96
N THR A 134 -20.82 -5.10 -24.19
CA THR A 134 -21.94 -4.43 -24.82
C THR A 134 -22.96 -5.46 -25.32
N ILE A 135 -24.25 -5.09 -25.29
CA ILE A 135 -25.35 -5.90 -25.85
C ILE A 135 -25.27 -5.92 -27.38
N GLU A 136 -25.07 -4.75 -27.97
CA GLU A 136 -24.90 -4.64 -29.43
C GLU A 136 -23.50 -5.08 -29.84
N PRO A 137 -23.37 -5.93 -30.88
CA PRO A 137 -22.05 -6.31 -31.42
C PRO A 137 -21.33 -5.08 -31.96
N ARG A 138 -20.12 -4.82 -31.46
CA ARG A 138 -19.27 -3.74 -31.95
C ARG A 138 -17.78 -4.05 -31.78
N ASP A 139 -16.97 -3.44 -32.61
CA ASP A 139 -15.53 -3.38 -32.40
C ASP A 139 -15.19 -2.21 -31.51
N PHE A 140 -14.28 -2.42 -30.59
CA PHE A 140 -13.72 -1.35 -29.77
C PHE A 140 -12.58 -0.66 -30.51
N SER A 141 -12.61 0.68 -30.54
CA SER A 141 -11.55 1.48 -31.15
C SER A 141 -10.26 1.44 -30.33
N GLU A 142 -9.13 1.79 -30.96
CA GLU A 142 -7.85 1.89 -30.27
C GLU A 142 -7.90 2.90 -29.11
N ASP A 143 -8.64 4.00 -29.24
CA ASP A 143 -8.82 4.99 -28.18
C ASP A 143 -9.58 4.42 -26.99
N GLU A 144 -10.65 3.62 -27.22
CA GLU A 144 -11.39 2.97 -26.14
C GLU A 144 -10.54 1.91 -25.42
N ILE A 145 -9.76 1.15 -26.17
CA ILE A 145 -8.80 0.18 -25.60
C ILE A 145 -7.76 0.91 -24.77
N LEU A 146 -7.22 2.02 -25.24
CA LEU A 146 -6.24 2.81 -24.52
C LEU A 146 -6.83 3.43 -23.24
N VAL A 147 -8.05 3.97 -23.31
CA VAL A 147 -8.76 4.53 -22.16
C VAL A 147 -8.97 3.44 -21.09
N LEU A 148 -9.52 2.28 -21.46
CA LEU A 148 -9.77 1.20 -20.49
C LEU A 148 -8.46 0.65 -19.91
N THR A 149 -7.40 0.54 -20.73
CA THR A 149 -6.07 0.10 -20.25
C THR A 149 -5.49 1.11 -19.27
N THR A 150 -5.68 2.40 -19.53
CA THR A 150 -5.22 3.46 -18.62
C THR A 150 -5.98 3.39 -17.30
N ILE A 151 -7.30 3.24 -17.34
CA ILE A 151 -8.14 3.05 -16.15
C ILE A 151 -7.65 1.82 -15.36
N ALA A 152 -7.48 0.67 -16.04
CA ALA A 152 -7.01 -0.56 -15.42
C ALA A 152 -5.68 -0.39 -14.71
N SER A 153 -4.73 0.29 -15.35
CA SER A 153 -3.41 0.60 -14.76
C SER A 153 -3.54 1.43 -13.48
N GLN A 154 -4.42 2.42 -13.49
CA GLN A 154 -4.61 3.31 -12.34
C GLN A 154 -5.32 2.64 -11.17
N ILE A 155 -6.33 1.82 -11.43
CA ILE A 155 -7.04 1.11 -10.37
C ILE A 155 -6.29 -0.13 -9.88
N SER A 156 -5.27 -0.59 -10.60
CA SER A 156 -4.55 -1.84 -10.30
C SER A 156 -4.04 -1.89 -8.88
N SER A 157 -3.30 -0.88 -8.44
CA SER A 157 -2.73 -0.87 -7.09
C SER A 157 -3.81 -0.82 -6.00
N LEU A 158 -4.95 -0.23 -6.31
CA LEU A 158 -6.07 -0.12 -5.42
C LEU A 158 -6.84 -1.42 -5.31
N VAL A 159 -7.20 -2.00 -6.47
CA VAL A 159 -7.91 -3.28 -6.52
C VAL A 159 -7.07 -4.37 -5.87
N SER A 160 -5.75 -4.37 -6.10
CA SER A 160 -4.82 -5.29 -5.45
C SER A 160 -4.87 -5.19 -3.92
N LYS A 161 -4.80 -3.97 -3.37
CA LYS A 161 -4.91 -3.74 -1.92
C LYS A 161 -6.25 -4.19 -1.36
N THR A 162 -7.33 -3.86 -2.06
CA THR A 162 -8.69 -4.22 -1.68
C THR A 162 -8.87 -5.75 -1.64
N LEU A 163 -8.36 -6.45 -2.65
CA LEU A 163 -8.43 -7.91 -2.70
C LEU A 163 -7.55 -8.58 -1.63
N LEU A 164 -6.41 -8.00 -1.31
CA LEU A 164 -5.55 -8.49 -0.25
C LEU A 164 -6.24 -8.39 1.14
N ILE A 165 -6.90 -7.28 1.42
CA ILE A 165 -7.68 -7.10 2.66
C ILE A 165 -8.78 -8.16 2.76
N GLN A 166 -9.54 -8.40 1.70
CA GLN A 166 -10.58 -9.45 1.69
C GLN A 166 -10.02 -10.87 1.95
N GLN A 167 -8.85 -11.18 1.42
CA GLN A 167 -8.21 -12.49 1.66
C GLN A 167 -7.81 -12.65 3.13
N LEU A 168 -7.32 -11.59 3.77
CA LEU A 168 -6.92 -11.61 5.17
C LEU A 168 -8.13 -11.75 6.11
N ASP A 169 -9.23 -11.05 5.84
CA ASP A 169 -10.46 -11.16 6.61
C ASP A 169 -11.05 -12.59 6.55
N LYS A 170 -11.00 -13.23 5.39
CA LYS A 170 -11.45 -14.63 5.22
C LYS A 170 -10.55 -15.64 5.93
N THR A 171 -9.24 -15.38 6.00
CA THR A 171 -8.29 -16.26 6.68
C THR A 171 -8.43 -16.14 8.20
N ALA A 172 -8.77 -14.97 8.72
CA ALA A 172 -9.02 -14.74 10.14
C ALA A 172 -10.25 -15.50 10.68
N VAL A 173 -11.23 -15.79 9.83
CA VAL A 173 -12.46 -16.53 10.22
C VAL A 173 -12.23 -18.04 10.35
N HIS A 174 -11.15 -18.59 9.79
CA HIS A 174 -10.90 -20.05 9.78
C HIS A 174 -9.86 -20.53 10.80
N THR A 175 -9.21 -19.65 11.52
CA THR A 175 -8.44 -20.03 12.69
C THR A 175 -9.32 -19.91 13.92
N ASN A 176 -9.85 -21.04 14.39
CA ASN A 176 -10.42 -21.21 15.74
C ASN A 176 -9.31 -21.05 16.81
N VAL A 177 -8.67 -19.91 16.85
CA VAL A 177 -7.93 -19.48 18.02
C VAL A 177 -8.95 -18.86 18.96
N PRO A 178 -9.09 -19.32 20.23
CA PRO A 178 -10.00 -18.67 21.17
C PRO A 178 -9.58 -17.20 21.26
N VAL A 179 -10.42 -16.32 20.73
CA VAL A 179 -10.24 -14.86 20.82
C VAL A 179 -10.32 -14.53 22.31
N GLN A 180 -9.18 -14.39 22.94
CA GLN A 180 -9.11 -13.76 24.25
C GLN A 180 -9.68 -12.35 24.12
N ARG A 181 -10.61 -12.06 25.02
CA ARG A 181 -11.35 -10.80 25.14
C ARG A 181 -10.39 -9.60 25.01
N GLY A 182 -10.61 -8.76 24.00
CA GLY A 182 -9.97 -7.45 23.88
C GLY A 182 -9.32 -7.16 22.52
N SER A 183 -10.05 -7.33 21.40
CA SER A 183 -9.60 -6.72 20.15
C SER A 183 -9.76 -5.20 20.24
N GLN A 184 -8.67 -4.47 20.30
CA GLN A 184 -8.66 -3.02 20.26
C GLN A 184 -8.30 -2.56 18.85
N ARG A 185 -9.14 -1.72 18.25
CA ARG A 185 -8.85 -1.07 16.97
C ARG A 185 -8.14 0.24 17.25
N ILE A 186 -6.93 0.37 16.73
CA ILE A 186 -6.14 1.61 16.85
C ILE A 186 -6.06 2.21 15.45
N SER A 187 -6.52 3.46 15.32
CA SER A 187 -6.36 4.23 14.08
C SER A 187 -5.00 4.92 14.08
N GLY A 188 -4.34 4.95 12.93
CA GLY A 188 -3.03 5.60 12.78
C GLY A 188 -2.83 6.11 11.36
N ASN A 189 -1.75 6.87 11.15
CA ASN A 189 -1.33 7.32 9.83
C ASN A 189 -0.53 6.22 9.15
N SER A 190 -0.91 5.87 7.92
CA SER A 190 -0.16 4.89 7.13
C SER A 190 1.12 5.52 6.61
N VAL A 191 2.26 4.95 6.99
CA VAL A 191 3.61 5.35 6.52
C VAL A 191 4.16 4.39 5.46
N ALA A 192 3.55 3.20 5.33
CA ALA A 192 3.86 2.23 4.29
C ALA A 192 2.58 1.57 3.80
N SER A 193 2.52 1.21 2.54
CA SER A 193 1.38 0.48 1.97
C SER A 193 1.50 -1.01 2.26
N GLY A 194 0.38 -1.66 2.56
CA GLY A 194 0.30 -3.11 2.76
C GLY A 194 -0.39 -3.49 4.05
N VAL A 195 -0.49 -4.81 4.26
CA VAL A 195 -1.03 -5.42 5.47
C VAL A 195 -0.01 -6.41 5.99
N ALA A 196 0.24 -6.39 7.28
CA ALA A 196 1.12 -7.34 7.94
C ALA A 196 0.47 -7.89 9.22
N THR A 197 0.79 -9.14 9.54
CA THR A 197 0.42 -9.76 10.80
C THR A 197 1.68 -10.14 11.57
N GLY A 198 1.70 -9.86 12.85
CA GLY A 198 2.84 -10.18 13.68
C GLY A 198 2.67 -9.72 15.12
N ARG A 199 3.72 -9.89 15.91
CA ARG A 199 3.77 -9.39 17.27
C ARG A 199 3.97 -7.87 17.23
N ALA A 200 3.03 -7.13 17.81
CA ALA A 200 3.19 -5.68 17.93
C ALA A 200 4.28 -5.35 18.95
N VAL A 201 5.18 -4.45 18.58
CA VAL A 201 6.12 -3.81 19.48
C VAL A 201 5.68 -2.35 19.63
N VAL A 202 5.31 -1.96 20.83
CA VAL A 202 4.93 -0.58 21.11
C VAL A 202 6.21 0.19 21.42
N MET A 203 6.57 1.10 20.53
CA MET A 203 7.62 2.08 20.81
C MET A 203 6.98 3.22 21.64
N GLN A 204 7.32 3.28 22.90
CA GLN A 204 6.96 4.42 23.71
C GLN A 204 7.97 5.54 23.41
N HIS A 205 7.45 6.72 23.07
CA HIS A 205 8.29 7.92 23.14
C HIS A 205 8.66 8.12 24.60
N THR A 206 9.90 7.85 24.92
CA THR A 206 10.45 8.27 26.21
C THR A 206 10.57 9.79 26.14
N THR A 207 9.61 10.51 26.72
CA THR A 207 9.83 11.91 27.01
C THR A 207 10.99 11.96 27.99
N LEU A 208 12.11 12.49 27.53
CA LEU A 208 13.24 12.74 28.43
C LEU A 208 12.75 13.70 29.49
N GLU A 209 12.62 13.22 30.74
CA GLU A 209 12.37 14.11 31.87
C GLU A 209 13.56 15.05 32.00
N LYS A 210 13.29 16.31 32.30
CA LYS A 210 14.35 17.30 32.47
C LYS A 210 15.31 16.83 33.56
N PRO A 211 16.60 16.59 33.24
CA PRO A 211 17.54 16.03 34.21
C PRO A 211 17.91 17.02 35.32
N THR A 212 18.48 16.53 36.39
CA THR A 212 18.97 17.36 37.50
C THR A 212 20.21 18.15 37.04
N ARG A 213 20.21 19.46 37.28
CA ARG A 213 21.25 20.35 36.78
C ARG A 213 22.60 20.17 37.52
N LEU A 214 22.57 20.17 38.85
CA LEU A 214 23.80 20.19 39.65
C LEU A 214 24.37 18.79 39.81
N SER A 215 25.64 18.63 39.51
CA SER A 215 26.39 17.41 39.78
C SER A 215 27.01 17.46 41.18
N GLU A 216 26.94 16.32 41.88
CA GLU A 216 27.69 16.11 43.15
C GLU A 216 29.10 15.55 42.87
N ARG A 217 29.43 15.33 41.60
CA ARG A 217 30.71 14.73 41.12
C ARG A 217 31.65 15.85 40.63
N THR A 218 32.89 15.47 40.39
CA THR A 218 33.85 16.39 39.79
C THR A 218 33.59 16.59 38.29
N PRO A 219 33.87 17.80 37.73
CA PRO A 219 33.76 17.98 36.27
C PRO A 219 34.57 16.96 35.45
N GLY A 220 35.71 16.50 35.98
CA GLY A 220 36.54 15.45 35.33
C GLY A 220 35.84 14.11 35.23
N ASP A 221 35.08 13.71 36.26
CA ASP A 221 34.30 12.48 36.24
C ASP A 221 33.12 12.57 35.23
N GLU A 222 32.44 13.72 35.20
CA GLU A 222 31.35 13.97 34.24
C GLU A 222 31.88 14.01 32.80
N LEU A 223 33.03 14.58 32.52
CA LEU A 223 33.66 14.59 31.21
C LEU A 223 34.08 13.17 30.77
N ALA A 224 34.57 12.33 31.70
CA ALA A 224 34.88 10.94 31.41
C ALA A 224 33.63 10.14 31.04
N ASP A 225 32.51 10.37 31.72
CA ASP A 225 31.23 9.74 31.40
C ASP A 225 30.69 10.23 30.03
N LEU A 226 30.84 11.51 29.71
CA LEU A 226 30.48 12.04 28.39
C LEU A 226 31.26 11.33 27.28
N GLN A 227 32.58 11.21 27.44
CA GLN A 227 33.43 10.56 26.43
C GLN A 227 33.05 9.08 26.26
N ALA A 228 32.83 8.36 27.35
CA ALA A 228 32.42 6.97 27.31
C ALA A 228 31.04 6.80 26.63
N ALA A 229 30.11 7.74 26.86
CA ALA A 229 28.79 7.71 26.19
C ALA A 229 28.91 7.99 24.68
N LEU A 230 29.75 8.98 24.28
CA LEU A 230 29.98 9.28 22.86
C LEU A 230 30.61 8.10 22.14
N ASP A 231 31.63 7.48 22.73
CA ASP A 231 32.29 6.28 22.16
C ASP A 231 31.29 5.13 21.97
N HIS A 232 30.45 4.88 22.97
CA HIS A 232 29.46 3.82 22.93
C HIS A 232 28.37 4.05 21.85
N VAL A 233 27.81 5.26 21.80
CA VAL A 233 26.79 5.62 20.80
C VAL A 233 27.36 5.59 19.38
N THR A 234 28.61 6.03 19.22
CA THR A 234 29.30 5.97 17.92
C THR A 234 29.48 4.53 17.46
N GLU A 235 29.95 3.63 18.33
CA GLU A 235 30.11 2.21 18.02
C GLU A 235 28.76 1.54 17.65
N ASP A 236 27.72 1.81 18.43
CA ASP A 236 26.39 1.25 18.18
C ASP A 236 25.76 1.79 16.90
N THR A 237 25.96 3.08 16.60
CA THR A 237 25.50 3.68 15.34
C THR A 237 26.20 3.07 14.14
N LEU A 238 27.52 2.84 14.20
CA LEU A 238 28.27 2.16 13.14
C LEU A 238 27.77 0.72 12.92
N LYS A 239 27.54 -0.04 13.98
CA LYS A 239 26.92 -1.38 13.88
C LYS A 239 25.54 -1.34 13.22
N LEU A 240 24.75 -0.30 13.54
CA LEU A 240 23.45 -0.09 12.94
C LEU A 240 23.55 0.24 11.44
N VAL A 241 24.50 1.10 11.04
CA VAL A 241 24.81 1.41 9.64
C VAL A 241 25.12 0.14 8.85
N ASP A 242 26.03 -0.69 9.34
CA ASP A 242 26.39 -1.95 8.68
C ASP A 242 25.19 -2.88 8.52
N LYS A 243 24.41 -3.03 9.58
CA LYS A 243 23.24 -3.89 9.58
C LYS A 243 22.18 -3.40 8.57
N ILE A 244 21.88 -2.10 8.56
CA ILE A 244 20.84 -1.52 7.70
C ILE A 244 21.29 -1.50 6.23
N SER A 245 22.56 -1.18 5.95
CA SER A 245 23.10 -1.23 4.59
C SER A 245 22.93 -2.60 3.94
N GLY A 246 22.98 -3.67 4.74
CA GLY A 246 22.74 -5.04 4.25
C GLY A 246 21.28 -5.37 3.95
N TYR A 247 20.29 -4.61 4.49
CA TYR A 247 18.86 -4.89 4.32
C TYR A 247 18.18 -3.95 3.33
N VAL A 248 18.49 -2.66 3.35
CA VAL A 248 17.77 -1.64 2.55
C VAL A 248 18.66 -0.93 1.52
N GLY A 249 19.95 -0.94 1.71
CA GLY A 249 20.90 -0.32 0.81
C GLY A 249 21.73 0.80 1.46
N PRO A 250 22.86 1.20 0.81
CA PRO A 250 23.76 2.21 1.36
C PRO A 250 23.16 3.62 1.38
N ASP A 251 22.28 3.95 0.44
CA ASP A 251 21.67 5.28 0.35
C ASP A 251 20.70 5.52 1.53
N GLU A 252 19.91 4.54 1.91
CA GLU A 252 19.00 4.62 3.05
C GLU A 252 19.76 4.60 4.38
N ALA A 253 20.92 3.95 4.43
CA ALA A 253 21.77 3.95 5.60
C ALA A 253 22.53 5.28 5.81
N ALA A 254 22.60 6.13 4.77
CA ALA A 254 23.31 7.42 4.83
C ALA A 254 22.78 8.37 5.91
N ILE A 255 21.50 8.24 6.29
CA ILE A 255 20.91 9.09 7.37
C ILE A 255 21.64 8.90 8.71
N PHE A 256 22.17 7.72 8.98
CA PHE A 256 22.92 7.46 10.22
C PHE A 256 24.31 8.12 10.23
N HIS A 257 24.87 8.40 9.05
CA HIS A 257 26.12 9.17 8.96
C HIS A 257 25.92 10.63 9.38
N VAL A 258 24.73 11.18 9.15
CA VAL A 258 24.38 12.53 9.65
C VAL A 258 24.37 12.54 11.18
N HIS A 259 23.87 11.48 11.82
CA HIS A 259 23.92 11.36 13.29
C HIS A 259 25.37 11.29 13.80
N LEU A 260 26.23 10.51 13.12
CA LEU A 260 27.65 10.47 13.48
C LEU A 260 28.33 11.82 13.33
N MET A 261 28.07 12.55 12.23
CA MET A 261 28.60 13.91 12.04
C MET A 261 28.15 14.86 13.17
N PHE A 262 26.91 14.71 13.67
CA PHE A 262 26.43 15.51 14.77
C PHE A 262 27.13 15.17 16.08
N LEU A 263 27.40 13.89 16.34
CA LEU A 263 28.16 13.47 17.53
C LEU A 263 29.62 13.92 17.49
N GLU A 264 30.22 14.07 16.30
CA GLU A 264 31.59 14.51 16.07
C GLU A 264 31.73 16.05 15.98
N ASP A 265 30.59 16.80 15.98
CA ASP A 265 30.62 18.25 15.87
C ASP A 265 31.30 18.90 17.06
N HIS A 266 32.40 19.57 16.79
CA HIS A 266 33.24 20.17 17.79
C HIS A 266 32.52 21.27 18.60
N THR A 267 31.70 22.06 17.92
CA THR A 267 30.93 23.15 18.55
C THR A 267 29.90 22.59 19.51
N PHE A 268 29.23 21.51 19.13
CA PHE A 268 28.28 20.81 19.97
C PHE A 268 28.94 20.24 21.23
N GLN A 269 30.08 19.57 21.06
CA GLN A 269 30.83 18.99 22.17
C GLN A 269 31.40 20.07 23.11
N GLU A 270 31.96 21.17 22.57
CA GLU A 270 32.48 22.29 23.38
C GLU A 270 31.39 22.91 24.27
N LYS A 271 30.17 23.10 23.74
CA LYS A 271 29.06 23.60 24.54
C LYS A 271 28.68 22.66 25.68
N ILE A 272 28.59 21.37 25.44
CA ILE A 272 28.33 20.38 26.49
C ILE A 272 29.42 20.42 27.55
N GLN A 273 30.70 20.48 27.13
CA GLN A 273 31.83 20.56 28.05
C GLN A 273 31.78 21.83 28.91
N GLN A 274 31.44 22.97 28.32
CA GLN A 274 31.28 24.22 29.05
C GLN A 274 30.24 24.10 30.17
N HIS A 275 29.08 23.53 29.88
CA HIS A 275 28.05 23.33 30.93
C HIS A 275 28.51 22.39 32.04
N ILE A 276 29.29 21.36 31.73
CA ILE A 276 29.87 20.45 32.72
C ILE A 276 30.89 21.17 33.59
N GLU A 277 31.73 22.00 32.99
CA GLU A 277 32.71 22.82 33.73
C GLU A 277 32.05 23.83 34.69
N GLU A 278 30.84 24.29 34.33
CA GLU A 278 29.97 25.11 35.17
C GLU A 278 29.27 24.32 36.29
N GLY A 279 29.52 23.02 36.43
CA GLY A 279 29.02 22.16 37.49
C GLY A 279 27.71 21.42 37.16
N ALA A 280 27.36 21.32 35.88
CA ALA A 280 26.23 20.54 35.42
C ALA A 280 26.51 19.04 35.35
N THR A 281 25.46 18.21 35.46
CA THR A 281 25.53 16.78 35.08
C THR A 281 25.62 16.64 33.58
N VAL A 282 26.24 15.55 33.06
CA VAL A 282 26.29 15.21 31.61
C VAL A 282 24.88 15.25 30.99
N ALA A 283 23.92 14.64 31.65
CA ALA A 283 22.54 14.56 31.13
C ALA A 283 21.91 15.96 30.99
N TRP A 284 22.13 16.87 31.96
CA TRP A 284 21.59 18.21 31.85
C TRP A 284 22.36 19.05 30.82
N ALA A 285 23.67 18.92 30.71
CA ALA A 285 24.48 19.61 29.72
C ALA A 285 24.06 19.27 28.29
N ILE A 286 23.81 17.98 28.00
CA ILE A 286 23.29 17.54 26.71
C ILE A 286 21.88 18.11 26.49
N TYR A 287 20.98 18.00 27.47
CA TYR A 287 19.61 18.50 27.37
C TYR A 287 19.57 20.00 27.05
N GLU A 288 20.30 20.80 27.78
CA GLU A 288 20.32 22.26 27.60
C GLU A 288 20.94 22.66 26.26
N THR A 289 22.03 22.00 25.86
CA THR A 289 22.64 22.24 24.54
C THR A 289 21.65 21.95 23.42
N ILE A 290 20.86 20.87 23.50
CA ILE A 290 19.84 20.54 22.50
C ILE A 290 18.75 21.60 22.48
N GLU A 291 18.25 22.06 23.64
CA GLU A 291 17.22 23.12 23.74
C GLU A 291 17.72 24.44 23.12
N GLU A 292 19.00 24.79 23.32
CA GLU A 292 19.61 25.95 22.69
C GLU A 292 19.60 25.85 21.15
N TYR A 293 19.95 24.68 20.61
CA TYR A 293 19.92 24.46 19.17
C TYR A 293 18.51 24.50 18.62
N LEU A 294 17.54 23.85 19.28
CA LEU A 294 16.13 23.88 18.85
C LEU A 294 15.58 25.30 18.81
N THR A 295 15.89 26.11 19.83
CA THR A 295 15.47 27.52 19.88
C THR A 295 16.11 28.38 18.79
N ALA A 296 17.31 28.02 18.34
CA ALA A 296 18.00 28.74 17.26
C ALA A 296 17.43 28.42 15.86
N PHE A 297 16.70 27.31 15.71
CA PHE A 297 16.06 26.91 14.45
C PHE A 297 14.58 27.31 14.34
N GLU A 298 13.94 27.79 15.43
CA GLU A 298 12.61 28.40 15.41
C GLU A 298 12.65 29.89 15.03
#